data_5defe0bdb6b3dcf9d32c07e3d8deddaf
#
_entry.id   5defe0bdb6b3dcf9d32c07e3d8deddaf
#
_cell.length_a   1.000
_cell.length_b   1.000
_cell.length_c   1.000
_cell.angle_alpha   90.00
_cell.angle_beta   90.00
_cell.angle_gamma   90.00
#
_symmetry.space_group_name_H-M   'P 1'
#
loop_
_entity.id
_entity.type
_entity.pdbx_description
1 polymer ?
#
loop_
_entity_poly.entity_id
_entity_poly.type
_entity_poly.pdbx_seq_one_letter_code
_entity_poly.pdbx_strand_id
1 'polypeptide(L)'
;MAKKSENSNKKGDKNVRPHRVLYVIVVAIVVLLSVSWLFYFKGVANVNNTQNDMREYLQNKYKQDFRVSELSLNGSGLGVKGVWHGKAHPVDDRSMEFGVSKSESSGAISDGYINKVWSMEETDSISSSIKRTIPSAVRIRIKVGIDPGLLETLYNPLKSYKVARKQNQDSLSYTLVVVVGKRSDNIAEQLFKSTQQLKESGLKKVSVLYAEKIDSEKMQGQSCDADESSSVANISKCINNKVEISSEEV
;
A
#
# COMPACT_ATOMS: atom_id res chain seq x y z
N MET A 1 85.73 40.58 10.70
CA MET A 1 84.70 40.96 11.70
C MET A 1 83.34 40.72 11.09
N ALA A 2 82.65 39.59 11.41
CA ALA A 2 81.36 39.22 10.90
C ALA A 2 80.36 39.27 12.07
N LYS A 3 79.35 40.15 11.91
CA LYS A 3 78.25 40.38 12.86
C LYS A 3 77.12 39.40 12.59
N LYS A 4 76.93 38.45 13.51
CA LYS A 4 75.84 37.45 13.48
C LYS A 4 74.54 38.13 13.89
N SER A 5 73.52 38.20 12.98
CA SER A 5 72.22 38.65 13.29
C SER A 5 71.37 37.52 13.84
N GLU A 6 70.96 37.66 15.09
CA GLU A 6 70.09 36.71 15.82
C GLU A 6 68.63 37.04 15.55
N ASN A 7 67.94 36.21 14.76
CA ASN A 7 66.56 36.36 14.37
C ASN A 7 65.69 35.66 15.42
N SER A 8 65.16 36.42 16.39
CA SER A 8 64.26 35.99 17.44
C SER A 8 62.84 35.76 16.90
N ASN A 9 62.51 34.52 16.63
CA ASN A 9 61.20 34.06 16.17
C ASN A 9 60.26 33.97 17.38
N LYS A 10 59.51 35.08 17.70
CA LYS A 10 58.46 35.09 18.71
C LYS A 10 57.27 34.25 18.20
N LYS A 11 57.19 32.99 18.56
CA LYS A 11 55.97 32.20 18.52
C LYS A 11 54.96 32.81 19.49
N GLY A 12 53.97 33.48 18.97
CA GLY A 12 52.84 34.01 19.74
C GLY A 12 51.96 32.84 20.21
N ASP A 13 52.14 32.46 21.46
CA ASP A 13 51.30 31.48 22.15
C ASP A 13 49.90 32.07 22.33
N LYS A 14 48.99 31.70 21.43
CA LYS A 14 47.57 32.09 21.54
C LYS A 14 46.93 31.22 22.61
N ASN A 15 47.09 31.59 23.85
CA ASN A 15 46.42 31.02 25.01
C ASN A 15 44.91 31.28 24.87
N VAL A 16 44.19 30.48 24.08
CA VAL A 16 42.73 30.52 23.95
C VAL A 16 42.17 30.08 25.29
N ARG A 17 41.60 31.03 26.06
CA ARG A 17 41.03 30.76 27.39
C ARG A 17 40.00 29.62 27.27
N PRO A 18 40.14 28.50 27.99
CA PRO A 18 39.31 27.31 27.82
C PRO A 18 37.82 27.55 27.99
N HIS A 19 37.44 28.56 28.76
CA HIS A 19 36.03 28.98 28.95
C HIS A 19 35.39 29.52 27.67
N ARG A 20 36.15 30.17 26.76
CA ARG A 20 35.60 30.67 25.50
C ARG A 20 35.29 29.55 24.53
N VAL A 21 36.15 28.51 24.50
CA VAL A 21 35.95 27.33 23.68
C VAL A 21 34.72 26.55 24.17
N LEU A 22 34.60 26.35 25.49
CA LEU A 22 33.44 25.68 26.10
C LEU A 22 32.12 26.41 25.80
N TYR A 23 32.13 27.75 25.91
CA TYR A 23 30.95 28.56 25.60
C TYR A 23 30.50 28.42 24.14
N VAL A 24 31.44 28.46 23.19
CA VAL A 24 31.16 28.25 21.75
C VAL A 24 30.57 26.87 21.50
N ILE A 25 31.11 25.82 22.14
CA ILE A 25 30.58 24.46 22.00
C ILE A 25 29.14 24.38 22.53
N VAL A 26 28.86 24.93 23.71
CA VAL A 26 27.52 24.92 24.31
C VAL A 26 26.51 25.67 23.39
N VAL A 27 26.88 26.83 22.89
CA VAL A 27 26.02 27.60 21.96
C VAL A 27 25.76 26.81 20.67
N ALA A 28 26.78 26.16 20.11
CA ALA A 28 26.62 25.32 18.91
C ALA A 28 25.67 24.15 19.15
N ILE A 29 25.77 23.48 20.30
CA ILE A 29 24.85 22.37 20.67
C ILE A 29 23.41 22.88 20.81
N VAL A 30 23.20 24.02 21.48
CA VAL A 30 21.87 24.61 21.64
C VAL A 30 21.25 24.96 20.27
N VAL A 31 22.04 25.54 19.36
CA VAL A 31 21.59 25.87 18.01
C VAL A 31 21.22 24.59 17.23
N LEU A 32 22.05 23.55 17.29
CA LEU A 32 21.79 22.28 16.63
C LEU A 32 20.51 21.61 17.16
N LEU A 33 20.32 21.60 18.48
CA LEU A 33 19.10 21.08 19.10
C LEU A 33 17.85 21.88 18.70
N SER A 34 17.94 23.21 18.65
CA SER A 34 16.85 24.07 18.24
C SER A 34 16.45 23.86 16.77
N VAL A 35 17.44 23.71 15.89
CA VAL A 35 17.20 23.43 14.46
C VAL A 35 16.56 22.02 14.29
N SER A 36 17.08 21.01 14.98
CA SER A 36 16.51 19.64 14.97
C SER A 36 15.07 19.63 15.45
N TRP A 37 14.78 20.38 16.52
CA TRP A 37 13.43 20.56 17.05
C TRP A 37 12.46 21.19 16.03
N LEU A 38 12.88 22.22 15.32
CA LEU A 38 12.07 22.86 14.26
C LEU A 38 11.75 21.92 13.11
N PHE A 39 12.73 21.09 12.68
CA PHE A 39 12.49 20.07 11.64
C PHE A 39 11.52 18.99 12.11
N TYR A 40 11.64 18.55 13.36
CA TYR A 40 10.72 17.57 13.95
C TYR A 40 9.27 18.09 13.96
N PHE A 41 9.04 19.33 14.44
CA PHE A 41 7.69 19.91 14.46
C PHE A 41 7.09 20.13 13.08
N LYS A 42 7.88 20.56 12.10
CA LYS A 42 7.42 20.66 10.71
C LYS A 42 7.02 19.30 10.14
N GLY A 43 7.78 18.25 10.43
CA GLY A 43 7.45 16.89 10.02
C GLY A 43 6.12 16.42 10.58
N VAL A 44 5.92 16.54 11.90
CA VAL A 44 4.68 16.16 12.58
C VAL A 44 3.48 16.96 12.07
N ALA A 45 3.62 18.27 11.88
CA ALA A 45 2.56 19.12 11.35
C ALA A 45 2.16 18.71 9.94
N ASN A 46 3.12 18.35 9.08
CA ASN A 46 2.85 17.92 7.71
C ASN A 46 2.09 16.58 7.67
N VAL A 47 2.46 15.62 8.53
CA VAL A 47 1.72 14.34 8.68
C VAL A 47 0.28 14.59 9.08
N ASN A 48 0.05 15.40 10.12
CA ASN A 48 -1.30 15.70 10.61
C ASN A 48 -2.18 16.42 9.57
N ASN A 49 -1.60 17.37 8.84
CA ASN A 49 -2.32 18.08 7.76
C ASN A 49 -2.68 17.11 6.65
N THR A 50 -1.75 16.26 6.21
CA THR A 50 -2.00 15.27 5.16
C THR A 50 -3.08 14.27 5.58
N GLN A 51 -3.05 13.82 6.84
CA GLN A 51 -4.07 12.93 7.40
C GLN A 51 -5.46 13.58 7.37
N ASN A 52 -5.55 14.84 7.77
CA ASN A 52 -6.80 15.61 7.74
C ASN A 52 -7.32 15.80 6.32
N ASP A 53 -6.45 16.19 5.37
CA ASP A 53 -6.82 16.37 3.97
C ASP A 53 -7.40 15.09 3.36
N MET A 54 -6.74 13.94 3.60
CA MET A 54 -7.24 12.63 3.16
C MET A 54 -8.59 12.29 3.80
N ARG A 55 -8.75 12.55 5.09
CA ARG A 55 -10.02 12.30 5.79
C ARG A 55 -11.14 13.17 5.23
N GLU A 56 -10.91 14.48 5.09
CA GLU A 56 -11.91 15.41 4.54
C GLU A 56 -12.31 15.05 3.11
N TYR A 57 -11.34 14.66 2.28
CA TYR A 57 -11.61 14.16 0.93
C TYR A 57 -12.57 12.96 0.95
N LEU A 58 -12.29 11.95 1.80
CA LEU A 58 -13.12 10.76 1.92
C LEU A 58 -14.53 11.09 2.43
N GLN A 59 -14.63 11.92 3.48
CA GLN A 59 -15.90 12.38 4.04
C GLN A 59 -16.73 13.14 3.00
N ASN A 60 -16.09 14.05 2.26
CA ASN A 60 -16.77 14.81 1.22
C ASN A 60 -17.25 13.94 0.05
N LYS A 61 -16.45 12.95 -0.32
CA LYS A 61 -16.76 12.04 -1.43
C LYS A 61 -17.84 11.02 -1.09
N TYR A 62 -17.78 10.41 0.09
CA TYR A 62 -18.62 9.27 0.46
C TYR A 62 -19.71 9.61 1.48
N LYS A 63 -19.75 10.84 2.01
CA LYS A 63 -20.74 11.34 2.97
C LYS A 63 -20.85 10.50 4.24
N GLN A 64 -19.74 9.92 4.68
CA GLN A 64 -19.61 9.17 5.93
C GLN A 64 -18.27 9.47 6.59
N ASP A 65 -18.11 9.14 7.86
CA ASP A 65 -16.89 9.40 8.62
C ASP A 65 -15.84 8.31 8.42
N PHE A 66 -14.58 8.75 8.25
CA PHE A 66 -13.42 7.87 8.07
C PHE A 66 -12.33 8.16 9.11
N ARG A 67 -11.57 7.12 9.46
CA ARG A 67 -10.27 7.23 10.10
C ARG A 67 -9.18 6.95 9.07
N VAL A 68 -8.12 7.77 9.12
CA VAL A 68 -6.91 7.58 8.32
C VAL A 68 -5.76 7.34 9.29
N SER A 69 -4.91 6.37 9.00
CA SER A 69 -3.78 5.94 9.85
C SER A 69 -2.60 5.47 9.00
N GLU A 70 -1.50 5.12 9.65
CA GLU A 70 -0.31 4.50 9.05
C GLU A 70 0.26 5.29 7.85
N LEU A 71 0.37 6.63 8.01
CA LEU A 71 0.92 7.46 6.93
C LEU A 71 2.41 7.22 6.75
N SER A 72 2.79 6.99 5.50
CA SER A 72 4.17 6.91 5.05
C SER A 72 4.38 7.77 3.81
N LEU A 73 5.56 8.39 3.68
CA LEU A 73 5.94 9.18 2.52
C LEU A 73 6.97 8.40 1.68
N ASN A 74 6.62 8.09 0.46
CA ASN A 74 7.47 7.33 -0.46
C ASN A 74 7.91 8.21 -1.64
N GLY A 75 9.13 7.97 -2.14
CA GLY A 75 9.65 8.63 -3.33
C GLY A 75 10.06 10.10 -3.14
N SER A 76 10.18 10.58 -1.89
CA SER A 76 10.69 11.93 -1.60
C SER A 76 12.22 11.94 -1.46
N GLY A 77 12.89 13.02 -1.91
CA GLY A 77 14.33 13.24 -1.71
C GLY A 77 14.86 14.38 -2.57
N LEU A 78 15.88 15.10 -2.09
CA LEU A 78 16.64 16.17 -2.79
C LEU A 78 15.84 16.97 -3.84
N GLY A 79 14.70 17.53 -3.45
CA GLY A 79 13.83 18.32 -4.34
C GLY A 79 12.79 17.51 -5.12
N VAL A 80 12.73 16.20 -4.96
CA VAL A 80 11.67 15.35 -5.51
C VAL A 80 10.53 15.27 -4.50
N LYS A 81 9.32 15.59 -4.97
CA LYS A 81 8.08 15.47 -4.18
C LYS A 81 7.59 14.02 -4.23
N GLY A 82 7.26 13.46 -3.07
CA GLY A 82 6.81 12.09 -2.92
C GLY A 82 5.30 11.92 -3.01
N VAL A 83 4.87 10.71 -2.66
CA VAL A 83 3.47 10.33 -2.49
C VAL A 83 3.27 9.84 -1.06
N TRP A 84 2.34 10.45 -0.36
CA TRP A 84 1.85 9.96 0.92
C TRP A 84 0.93 8.77 0.71
N HIS A 85 1.17 7.71 1.44
CA HIS A 85 0.30 6.54 1.51
C HIS A 85 -0.22 6.40 2.93
N GLY A 86 -1.45 5.97 3.06
CA GLY A 86 -2.09 5.71 4.34
C GLY A 86 -3.13 4.61 4.22
N LYS A 87 -3.60 4.12 5.37
CA LYS A 87 -4.74 3.22 5.49
C LYS A 87 -5.95 3.99 5.99
N ALA A 88 -7.12 3.71 5.43
CA ALA A 88 -8.37 4.32 5.85
C ALA A 88 -9.45 3.26 6.05
N HIS A 89 -10.39 3.53 6.95
CA HIS A 89 -11.60 2.72 7.14
C HIS A 89 -12.75 3.60 7.62
N PRO A 90 -14.03 3.26 7.35
CA PRO A 90 -15.17 3.88 8.00
C PRO A 90 -15.05 3.79 9.53
N VAL A 91 -15.53 4.83 10.24
CA VAL A 91 -15.47 4.83 11.71
C VAL A 91 -16.23 3.64 12.30
N ASP A 92 -17.34 3.26 11.67
CA ASP A 92 -18.24 2.22 12.13
C ASP A 92 -17.84 0.80 11.70
N ASP A 93 -16.91 0.68 10.71
CA ASP A 93 -16.48 -0.63 10.22
C ASP A 93 -14.97 -0.68 9.94
N ARG A 94 -14.24 -1.19 10.91
CA ARG A 94 -12.78 -1.36 10.82
C ARG A 94 -12.36 -2.48 9.85
N SER A 95 -13.25 -3.40 9.51
CA SER A 95 -12.95 -4.48 8.56
C SER A 95 -12.87 -3.99 7.11
N MET A 96 -13.44 -2.81 6.85
CA MET A 96 -13.43 -2.11 5.57
C MET A 96 -12.15 -1.29 5.34
N GLU A 97 -10.99 -1.78 5.79
CA GLU A 97 -9.71 -1.09 5.57
C GLU A 97 -9.30 -1.10 4.10
N PHE A 98 -8.87 0.07 3.60
CA PHE A 98 -8.41 0.29 2.23
C PHE A 98 -7.28 1.32 2.17
N GLY A 99 -6.52 1.34 1.07
CA GLY A 99 -5.45 2.31 0.85
C GLY A 99 -5.99 3.67 0.41
N VAL A 100 -5.34 4.74 0.88
CA VAL A 100 -5.51 6.11 0.41
C VAL A 100 -4.15 6.72 0.14
N SER A 101 -4.02 7.54 -0.90
CA SER A 101 -2.75 8.19 -1.24
C SER A 101 -2.97 9.65 -1.64
N LYS A 102 -1.94 10.50 -1.37
CA LYS A 102 -1.91 11.91 -1.75
C LYS A 102 -0.57 12.26 -2.37
N SER A 103 -0.60 12.80 -3.58
CA SER A 103 0.60 13.32 -4.25
C SER A 103 1.02 14.66 -3.67
N GLU A 104 2.27 14.81 -3.25
CA GLU A 104 2.81 16.11 -2.82
C GLU A 104 2.96 17.10 -3.99
N SER A 105 3.10 16.61 -5.22
CA SER A 105 3.31 17.46 -6.38
C SER A 105 2.02 18.12 -6.86
N SER A 106 0.93 17.35 -6.96
CA SER A 106 -0.35 17.82 -7.48
C SER A 106 -1.39 18.08 -6.38
N GLY A 107 -1.19 17.56 -5.18
CA GLY A 107 -2.21 17.55 -4.13
C GLY A 107 -3.37 16.56 -4.39
N ALA A 108 -3.33 15.83 -5.52
CA ALA A 108 -4.37 14.87 -5.87
C ALA A 108 -4.44 13.72 -4.87
N ILE A 109 -5.66 13.35 -4.47
CA ILE A 109 -5.91 12.23 -3.56
C ILE A 109 -6.64 11.13 -4.33
N SER A 110 -6.20 9.89 -4.15
CA SER A 110 -6.84 8.68 -4.66
C SER A 110 -7.10 7.70 -3.52
N ASP A 111 -8.13 6.88 -3.67
CA ASP A 111 -8.54 5.92 -2.65
C ASP A 111 -9.04 4.60 -3.26
N GLY A 112 -9.00 3.53 -2.48
CA GLY A 112 -9.46 2.20 -2.83
C GLY A 112 -10.81 1.82 -2.24
N TYR A 113 -11.61 2.75 -1.72
CA TYR A 113 -12.85 2.44 -1.01
C TYR A 113 -13.87 1.67 -1.87
N ILE A 114 -14.16 2.16 -3.08
CA ILE A 114 -15.10 1.48 -4.00
C ILE A 114 -14.61 0.08 -4.34
N ASN A 115 -13.31 -0.08 -4.63
CA ASN A 115 -12.71 -1.39 -4.91
C ASN A 115 -12.92 -2.34 -3.73
N LYS A 116 -12.78 -1.86 -2.50
CA LYS A 116 -12.98 -2.64 -1.29
C LYS A 116 -14.44 -3.07 -1.12
N VAL A 117 -15.39 -2.13 -1.24
CA VAL A 117 -16.82 -2.40 -1.14
C VAL A 117 -17.25 -3.46 -2.17
N TRP A 118 -16.89 -3.25 -3.43
CA TRP A 118 -17.26 -4.17 -4.50
C TRP A 118 -16.59 -5.54 -4.38
N SER A 119 -15.35 -5.56 -3.87
CA SER A 119 -14.65 -6.82 -3.59
C SER A 119 -15.35 -7.62 -2.49
N MET A 120 -15.90 -6.96 -1.48
CA MET A 120 -16.66 -7.64 -0.42
C MET A 120 -17.99 -8.17 -0.97
N GLU A 121 -18.76 -7.35 -1.68
CA GLU A 121 -20.03 -7.78 -2.28
C GLU A 121 -19.84 -8.99 -3.22
N GLU A 122 -18.80 -8.98 -4.06
CA GLU A 122 -18.53 -10.11 -4.96
C GLU A 122 -18.05 -11.33 -4.19
N THR A 123 -17.18 -11.15 -3.18
CA THR A 123 -16.73 -12.25 -2.32
C THR A 123 -17.90 -12.95 -1.65
N ASP A 124 -18.83 -12.20 -1.06
CA ASP A 124 -19.99 -12.74 -0.37
C ASP A 124 -20.90 -13.52 -1.31
N SER A 125 -21.02 -13.03 -2.56
CA SER A 125 -21.90 -13.67 -3.55
C SER A 125 -21.39 -15.05 -4.00
N ILE A 126 -20.07 -15.25 -4.03
CA ILE A 126 -19.48 -16.46 -4.68
C ILE A 126 -18.70 -17.36 -3.75
N SER A 127 -18.28 -16.89 -2.56
CA SER A 127 -17.38 -17.65 -1.65
C SER A 127 -17.88 -19.06 -1.34
N SER A 128 -19.17 -19.23 -1.14
CA SER A 128 -19.79 -20.54 -0.88
C SER A 128 -19.66 -21.50 -2.05
N SER A 129 -19.73 -21.00 -3.29
CA SER A 129 -19.58 -21.81 -4.50
C SER A 129 -18.12 -22.24 -4.69
N ILE A 130 -17.20 -21.30 -4.56
CA ILE A 130 -15.76 -21.56 -4.66
C ILE A 130 -15.29 -22.50 -3.54
N LYS A 131 -15.79 -22.36 -2.31
CA LYS A 131 -15.46 -23.25 -1.20
C LYS A 131 -15.87 -24.70 -1.46
N ARG A 132 -16.97 -24.95 -2.17
CA ARG A 132 -17.36 -26.31 -2.60
C ARG A 132 -16.40 -26.89 -3.63
N THR A 133 -15.86 -26.05 -4.51
CA THR A 133 -14.88 -26.46 -5.53
C THR A 133 -13.48 -26.65 -4.94
N ILE A 134 -13.10 -25.83 -3.96
CA ILE A 134 -11.80 -25.88 -3.27
C ILE A 134 -12.04 -26.06 -1.75
N PRO A 135 -12.35 -27.28 -1.28
CA PRO A 135 -12.64 -27.53 0.14
C PRO A 135 -11.47 -27.21 1.08
N SER A 136 -10.23 -27.32 0.60
CA SER A 136 -9.01 -27.00 1.34
C SER A 136 -8.76 -25.50 1.53
N ALA A 137 -9.50 -24.62 0.84
CA ALA A 137 -9.34 -23.18 0.99
C ALA A 137 -9.68 -22.74 2.42
N VAL A 138 -8.76 -22.03 3.08
CA VAL A 138 -8.96 -21.42 4.39
C VAL A 138 -9.41 -19.96 4.27
N ARG A 139 -9.12 -19.34 3.12
CA ARG A 139 -9.58 -17.99 2.78
C ARG A 139 -9.90 -17.91 1.29
N ILE A 140 -11.00 -17.27 0.98
CA ILE A 140 -11.42 -16.95 -0.40
C ILE A 140 -11.81 -15.49 -0.42
N ARG A 141 -11.29 -14.75 -1.41
CA ARG A 141 -11.65 -13.35 -1.66
C ARG A 141 -11.69 -13.09 -3.16
N ILE A 142 -12.50 -12.13 -3.58
CA ILE A 142 -12.39 -11.51 -4.90
C ILE A 142 -11.89 -10.08 -4.69
N LYS A 143 -10.79 -9.75 -5.35
CA LYS A 143 -10.36 -8.35 -5.47
C LYS A 143 -10.93 -7.81 -6.80
N VAL A 144 -11.69 -6.72 -6.72
CA VAL A 144 -12.21 -6.04 -7.91
C VAL A 144 -11.26 -4.89 -8.24
N GLY A 145 -10.64 -4.95 -9.41
CA GLY A 145 -9.87 -3.86 -9.98
C GLY A 145 -10.75 -3.02 -10.90
N ILE A 146 -10.64 -1.71 -10.80
CA ILE A 146 -11.40 -0.74 -11.60
C ILE A 146 -10.39 0.07 -12.40
N ASP A 147 -10.61 0.21 -13.70
CA ASP A 147 -9.81 1.09 -14.55
C ASP A 147 -9.85 2.53 -13.99
N PRO A 148 -8.70 3.20 -13.78
CA PRO A 148 -8.65 4.55 -13.24
C PRO A 148 -9.53 5.56 -13.99
N GLY A 149 -9.62 5.46 -15.32
CA GLY A 149 -10.49 6.32 -16.13
C GLY A 149 -11.97 6.13 -15.84
N LEU A 150 -12.37 4.93 -15.41
CA LEU A 150 -13.74 4.65 -15.01
C LEU A 150 -14.06 5.18 -13.60
N LEU A 151 -13.08 5.15 -12.69
CA LEU A 151 -13.26 5.69 -11.33
C LEU A 151 -13.77 7.13 -11.33
N GLU A 152 -13.29 7.97 -12.25
CA GLU A 152 -13.73 9.35 -12.36
C GLU A 152 -15.20 9.49 -12.78
N THR A 153 -15.75 8.52 -13.51
CA THR A 153 -17.14 8.52 -13.98
C THR A 153 -18.13 7.85 -13.04
N LEU A 154 -17.64 6.98 -12.16
CA LEU A 154 -18.43 6.23 -11.18
C LEU A 154 -18.64 6.97 -9.85
N TYR A 155 -18.44 8.28 -9.82
CA TYR A 155 -18.50 9.14 -8.62
C TYR A 155 -19.84 9.13 -7.86
N ASN A 156 -20.77 8.26 -8.22
CA ASN A 156 -21.99 8.04 -7.44
C ASN A 156 -21.82 6.75 -6.61
N PRO A 157 -21.43 6.83 -5.32
CA PRO A 157 -21.29 5.68 -4.43
C PRO A 157 -22.62 4.92 -4.23
N LEU A 158 -23.74 5.53 -4.63
CA LEU A 158 -25.08 4.93 -4.57
C LEU A 158 -25.38 4.00 -5.74
N LYS A 159 -24.53 3.95 -6.80
CA LYS A 159 -24.70 2.91 -7.82
C LYS A 159 -24.28 1.57 -7.23
N SER A 160 -25.26 0.65 -7.12
CA SER A 160 -24.94 -0.70 -6.68
C SER A 160 -23.91 -1.34 -7.61
N TYR A 161 -23.01 -2.12 -7.06
CA TYR A 161 -22.01 -2.86 -7.81
C TYR A 161 -22.60 -3.64 -8.98
N LYS A 162 -23.78 -4.27 -8.81
CA LYS A 162 -24.49 -5.01 -9.85
C LYS A 162 -24.78 -4.17 -11.10
N VAL A 163 -25.16 -2.90 -10.92
CA VAL A 163 -25.43 -1.97 -12.03
C VAL A 163 -24.12 -1.56 -12.71
N ALA A 164 -23.11 -1.18 -11.93
CA ALA A 164 -21.83 -0.78 -12.43
C ALA A 164 -21.14 -1.93 -13.21
N ARG A 165 -21.18 -3.15 -12.68
CA ARG A 165 -20.67 -4.36 -13.32
C ARG A 165 -21.33 -4.60 -14.69
N LYS A 166 -22.66 -4.51 -14.77
CA LYS A 166 -23.39 -4.74 -16.03
C LYS A 166 -23.04 -3.71 -17.12
N GLN A 167 -22.79 -2.47 -16.72
CA GLN A 167 -22.51 -1.36 -17.64
C GLN A 167 -21.04 -1.28 -18.07
N ASN A 168 -20.09 -1.78 -17.27
CA ASN A 168 -18.66 -1.52 -17.42
C ASN A 168 -17.81 -2.79 -17.33
N GLN A 169 -18.29 -3.92 -17.83
CA GLN A 169 -17.60 -5.22 -17.73
C GLN A 169 -16.16 -5.22 -18.26
N ASP A 170 -15.88 -4.44 -19.30
CA ASP A 170 -14.56 -4.41 -19.95
C ASP A 170 -13.53 -3.56 -19.19
N SER A 171 -14.00 -2.68 -18.30
CA SER A 171 -13.16 -1.82 -17.44
C SER A 171 -12.98 -2.38 -16.02
N LEU A 172 -13.52 -3.56 -15.76
CA LEU A 172 -13.35 -4.26 -14.48
C LEU A 172 -12.44 -5.45 -14.67
N SER A 173 -11.55 -5.67 -13.70
CA SER A 173 -10.73 -6.86 -13.56
C SER A 173 -11.01 -7.53 -12.22
N TYR A 174 -10.78 -8.83 -12.17
CA TYR A 174 -11.08 -9.64 -10.99
C TYR A 174 -9.89 -10.52 -10.64
N THR A 175 -9.51 -10.54 -9.38
CA THR A 175 -8.50 -11.48 -8.89
C THR A 175 -9.15 -12.39 -7.86
N LEU A 176 -9.26 -13.68 -8.19
CA LEU A 176 -9.64 -14.72 -7.26
C LEU A 176 -8.46 -15.00 -6.32
N VAL A 177 -8.57 -14.62 -5.07
CA VAL A 177 -7.58 -14.89 -4.03
C VAL A 177 -7.99 -16.15 -3.29
N VAL A 178 -7.15 -17.17 -3.33
CA VAL A 178 -7.36 -18.44 -2.63
C VAL A 178 -6.17 -18.77 -1.75
N VAL A 179 -6.39 -18.85 -0.46
CA VAL A 179 -5.40 -19.35 0.50
C VAL A 179 -5.79 -20.75 0.92
N VAL A 180 -4.86 -21.69 0.82
CA VAL A 180 -5.05 -23.07 1.32
C VAL A 180 -4.16 -23.32 2.53
N GLY A 181 -4.64 -24.15 3.47
CA GLY A 181 -3.80 -24.62 4.58
C GLY A 181 -2.82 -25.71 4.15
N LYS A 182 -3.26 -26.55 3.19
CA LYS A 182 -2.44 -27.60 2.59
C LYS A 182 -2.83 -27.77 1.12
N ARG A 183 -1.82 -27.85 0.26
CA ARG A 183 -2.01 -28.09 -1.17
C ARG A 183 -2.61 -29.48 -1.41
N SER A 184 -3.60 -29.54 -2.28
CA SER A 184 -4.11 -30.82 -2.83
C SER A 184 -3.49 -31.09 -4.20
N ASP A 185 -3.40 -32.38 -4.60
CA ASP A 185 -2.80 -32.77 -5.87
C ASP A 185 -3.57 -32.19 -7.08
N ASN A 186 -4.86 -31.99 -6.94
CA ASN A 186 -5.75 -31.48 -7.99
C ASN A 186 -6.03 -29.97 -7.87
N ILE A 187 -5.22 -29.20 -7.10
CA ILE A 187 -5.47 -27.77 -6.86
C ILE A 187 -5.54 -26.95 -8.14
N ALA A 188 -4.71 -27.25 -9.15
CA ALA A 188 -4.73 -26.54 -10.42
C ALA A 188 -6.05 -26.71 -11.17
N GLU A 189 -6.62 -27.93 -11.15
CA GLU A 189 -7.95 -28.22 -11.72
C GLU A 189 -9.06 -27.50 -10.95
N GLN A 190 -8.99 -27.49 -9.60
CA GLN A 190 -9.95 -26.79 -8.75
C GLN A 190 -9.92 -25.29 -8.98
N LEU A 191 -8.73 -24.68 -9.09
CA LEU A 191 -8.57 -23.27 -9.42
C LEU A 191 -9.12 -22.96 -10.81
N PHE A 192 -8.78 -23.77 -11.82
CA PHE A 192 -9.31 -23.62 -13.18
C PHE A 192 -10.84 -23.68 -13.20
N LYS A 193 -11.44 -24.70 -12.57
CA LYS A 193 -12.89 -24.82 -12.46
C LYS A 193 -13.51 -23.60 -11.77
N SER A 194 -12.88 -23.08 -10.73
CA SER A 194 -13.33 -21.87 -10.05
C SER A 194 -13.27 -20.65 -10.95
N THR A 195 -12.22 -20.47 -11.75
CA THR A 195 -12.14 -19.36 -12.73
C THR A 195 -13.21 -19.49 -13.82
N GLN A 196 -13.53 -20.69 -14.28
CA GLN A 196 -14.61 -20.90 -15.23
C GLN A 196 -15.97 -20.53 -14.63
N GLN A 197 -16.26 -20.95 -13.40
CA GLN A 197 -17.49 -20.56 -12.69
C GLN A 197 -17.62 -19.04 -12.59
N LEU A 198 -16.52 -18.31 -12.33
CA LEU A 198 -16.52 -16.85 -12.31
C LEU A 198 -16.80 -16.25 -13.69
N LYS A 199 -16.17 -16.79 -14.74
CA LYS A 199 -16.42 -16.37 -16.13
C LYS A 199 -17.87 -16.61 -16.56
N GLU A 200 -18.44 -17.78 -16.23
CA GLU A 200 -19.84 -18.12 -16.46
C GLU A 200 -20.80 -17.20 -15.70
N SER A 201 -20.41 -16.73 -14.51
CA SER A 201 -21.16 -15.71 -13.77
C SER A 201 -21.06 -14.30 -14.37
N GLY A 202 -20.29 -14.12 -15.47
CA GLY A 202 -20.14 -12.87 -16.22
C GLY A 202 -18.92 -12.02 -15.83
N LEU A 203 -17.94 -12.58 -15.11
CA LEU A 203 -16.69 -11.90 -14.82
C LEU A 203 -15.68 -12.14 -15.96
N LYS A 204 -15.27 -11.11 -16.67
CA LYS A 204 -14.48 -11.30 -17.91
C LYS A 204 -12.98 -11.48 -17.67
N LYS A 205 -12.33 -10.56 -16.97
CA LYS A 205 -10.88 -10.53 -16.76
C LYS A 205 -10.57 -11.14 -15.39
N VAL A 206 -10.45 -12.47 -15.31
CA VAL A 206 -10.22 -13.18 -14.04
C VAL A 206 -8.79 -13.69 -13.98
N SER A 207 -8.01 -13.17 -13.04
CA SER A 207 -6.71 -13.70 -12.60
C SER A 207 -6.85 -14.48 -11.30
N VAL A 208 -5.81 -15.22 -10.92
CA VAL A 208 -5.78 -16.02 -9.69
C VAL A 208 -4.55 -15.64 -8.87
N LEU A 209 -4.75 -15.27 -7.62
CA LEU A 209 -3.70 -15.25 -6.61
C LEU A 209 -3.86 -16.47 -5.71
N TYR A 210 -2.98 -17.42 -5.87
CA TYR A 210 -2.93 -18.64 -5.07
C TYR A 210 -1.87 -18.55 -3.99
N ALA A 211 -2.20 -18.90 -2.77
CA ALA A 211 -1.26 -18.91 -1.66
C ALA A 211 -1.43 -20.17 -0.79
N GLU A 212 -0.30 -20.65 -0.27
CA GLU A 212 -0.24 -21.71 0.74
C GLU A 212 0.20 -21.10 2.06
N LYS A 213 -0.52 -21.41 3.13
CA LYS A 213 -0.13 -21.01 4.47
C LYS A 213 0.94 -21.98 4.98
N ILE A 214 2.15 -21.45 5.24
CA ILE A 214 3.26 -22.24 5.77
C ILE A 214 3.18 -22.29 7.30
N ASP A 215 2.98 -21.12 7.93
CA ASP A 215 2.79 -20.96 9.37
C ASP A 215 1.81 -19.82 9.67
N SER A 216 1.74 -19.34 10.91
CA SER A 216 0.83 -18.27 11.29
C SER A 216 1.07 -16.95 10.56
N GLU A 217 2.30 -16.67 10.12
CA GLU A 217 2.71 -15.38 9.56
C GLU A 217 3.21 -15.45 8.13
N LYS A 218 3.66 -16.65 7.67
CA LYS A 218 4.29 -16.81 6.36
C LYS A 218 3.36 -17.50 5.37
N MET A 219 3.29 -16.91 4.18
CA MET A 219 2.61 -17.46 3.03
C MET A 219 3.53 -17.53 1.83
N GLN A 220 3.40 -18.56 1.03
CA GLN A 220 4.02 -18.63 -0.29
C GLN A 220 2.92 -18.73 -1.34
N GLY A 221 3.05 -17.97 -2.40
CA GLY A 221 2.03 -17.94 -3.42
C GLY A 221 2.51 -17.40 -4.74
N GLN A 222 1.59 -17.34 -5.69
CA GLN A 222 1.83 -16.82 -7.02
C GLN A 222 0.54 -16.19 -7.57
N SER A 223 0.69 -15.07 -8.25
CA SER A 223 -0.35 -14.46 -9.06
C SER A 223 -0.25 -15.02 -10.48
N CYS A 224 -1.37 -15.58 -10.98
CA CYS A 224 -1.50 -16.07 -12.34
C CYS A 224 -2.43 -15.13 -13.11
N ASP A 225 -1.96 -14.55 -14.19
CA ASP A 225 -2.74 -13.63 -15.02
C ASP A 225 -3.95 -14.30 -15.69
N ALA A 226 -4.81 -13.49 -16.28
CA ALA A 226 -6.03 -13.98 -16.94
C ALA A 226 -5.74 -14.98 -18.08
N ASP A 227 -4.63 -14.79 -18.81
CA ASP A 227 -4.19 -15.70 -19.86
C ASP A 227 -3.58 -16.98 -19.28
N GLU A 228 -2.79 -16.87 -18.20
CA GLU A 228 -2.24 -18.01 -17.46
C GLU A 228 -3.32 -18.83 -16.78
N SER A 229 -4.45 -18.22 -16.40
CA SER A 229 -5.60 -18.92 -15.83
C SER A 229 -6.55 -19.54 -16.89
N SER A 230 -6.14 -19.55 -18.17
CA SER A 230 -6.96 -20.05 -19.29
C SER A 230 -7.01 -21.59 -19.41
N SER A 231 -6.08 -22.32 -18.80
CA SER A 231 -6.04 -23.78 -18.78
C SER A 231 -5.48 -24.34 -17.49
N VAL A 232 -5.79 -25.62 -17.20
CA VAL A 232 -5.23 -26.34 -16.05
C VAL A 232 -3.70 -26.41 -16.11
N ALA A 233 -3.14 -26.64 -17.30
CA ALA A 233 -1.69 -26.74 -17.50
C ALA A 233 -0.99 -25.41 -17.20
N ASN A 234 -1.56 -24.29 -17.64
CA ASN A 234 -1.04 -22.95 -17.39
C ASN A 234 -1.09 -22.59 -15.90
N ILE A 235 -2.22 -22.84 -15.24
CA ILE A 235 -2.34 -22.65 -13.79
C ILE A 235 -1.32 -23.50 -13.05
N SER A 236 -1.18 -24.79 -13.41
CA SER A 236 -0.22 -25.69 -12.78
C SER A 236 1.22 -25.17 -12.90
N LYS A 237 1.60 -24.69 -14.08
CA LYS A 237 2.92 -24.08 -14.32
C LYS A 237 3.11 -22.82 -13.49
N CYS A 238 2.11 -21.94 -13.44
CA CYS A 238 2.15 -20.68 -12.71
C CYS A 238 2.32 -20.94 -11.20
N ILE A 239 1.44 -21.72 -10.57
CA ILE A 239 1.45 -21.93 -9.12
C ILE A 239 2.66 -22.73 -8.60
N ASN A 240 3.46 -23.32 -9.49
CA ASN A 240 4.72 -23.98 -9.12
C ASN A 240 5.88 -23.00 -8.95
N ASN A 241 5.77 -21.77 -9.48
CA ASN A 241 6.79 -20.71 -9.38
C ASN A 241 6.51 -19.81 -8.17
N LYS A 242 6.39 -20.39 -6.97
CA LYS A 242 6.01 -19.68 -5.76
C LYS A 242 7.07 -18.69 -5.28
N VAL A 243 6.63 -17.55 -4.79
CA VAL A 243 7.41 -16.57 -4.07
C VAL A 243 6.82 -16.31 -2.69
N GLU A 244 7.61 -15.78 -1.77
CA GLU A 244 7.08 -15.31 -0.49
C GLU A 244 6.21 -14.09 -0.73
N ILE A 245 4.98 -14.11 -0.20
CA ILE A 245 4.01 -13.02 -0.33
C ILE A 245 3.59 -12.52 1.05
N SER A 246 3.32 -11.23 1.14
CA SER A 246 2.86 -10.63 2.39
C SER A 246 1.40 -11.00 2.69
N SER A 247 1.05 -11.02 3.97
CA SER A 247 -0.34 -11.25 4.39
C SER A 247 -1.30 -10.15 3.91
N GLU A 248 -0.79 -8.98 3.54
CA GLU A 248 -1.57 -7.86 3.02
C GLU A 248 -1.97 -8.05 1.54
N GLU A 249 -1.18 -8.80 0.78
CA GLU A 249 -1.48 -9.12 -0.63
C GLU A 249 -2.62 -10.14 -0.74
N VAL A 250 -2.90 -10.89 0.31
CA VAL A 250 -3.86 -11.99 0.40
C VAL A 250 -5.07 -11.61 1.27
#